data_4d79542982e0d0f4e4a2b088152191c7
#
_entry.id   4d79542982e0d0f4e4a2b088152191c7
#
_cell.length_a   1.000
_cell.length_b   1.000
_cell.length_c   1.000
_cell.angle_alpha   90.00
_cell.angle_beta   90.00
_cell.angle_gamma   90.00
#
_symmetry.space_group_name_H-M   'P 1'
#
loop_
_entity.id
_entity.type
_entity.pdbx_description
1 polymer ?
#
loop_
_entity_poly.entity_id
_entity_poly.type
_entity_poly.pdbx_seq_one_letter_code
_entity_poly.pdbx_strand_id
1 'polypeptide(L)'
;KFDKWIQSKFIPVFDEDGNIIRKVGIISDITKTKELEERLESLRIDFFANLSHEIRTPITLILSSLQLLSSKINKLEENNDDYNKYLSIIKQNSYRLLKLVNNLLDTTQINNGNFTYRPQNYDIVSFVENICMAASDFVKVNNMNIVFDTDEEEKIISFDLDNMERIILNLLSNAIKYGSDNGKIEVTINCTKDVRISVKDNGIGIPKDKQNRVFERFGQVKNKMHTEWEGSGIGLFLVKSLVELNGGEIILNSELGKGSEFIIVLPDKIENNEITKLTEFKNKLDTMNIEFSDIYI
;
A
#
# COMPACT_ATOMS: atom_id res chain seq x y z
N LYS A 1 20.36 34.08 10.58
CA LYS A 1 19.46 34.28 11.74
C LYS A 1 18.88 32.90 12.04
N PHE A 2 19.14 32.39 13.24
CA PHE A 2 18.47 31.17 13.73
C PHE A 2 17.25 31.66 14.52
N ASP A 3 16.07 31.56 13.96
CA ASP A 3 14.83 31.81 14.67
C ASP A 3 14.59 30.66 15.63
N LYS A 4 14.59 30.95 16.93
CA LYS A 4 14.29 29.95 17.97
C LYS A 4 12.91 30.18 18.54
N TRP A 5 12.15 29.10 18.68
CA TRP A 5 10.89 29.14 19.42
C TRP A 5 11.15 28.91 20.89
N ILE A 6 10.72 29.85 21.72
CA ILE A 6 10.91 29.79 23.17
C ILE A 6 9.54 29.85 23.84
N GLN A 7 9.26 28.84 24.65
CA GLN A 7 8.09 28.86 25.54
C GLN A 7 8.52 29.29 26.92
N SER A 8 7.83 30.32 27.47
CA SER A 8 8.08 30.79 28.84
C SER A 8 6.78 30.72 29.66
N LYS A 9 6.87 30.13 30.85
CA LYS A 9 5.76 30.05 31.82
C LYS A 9 6.26 30.67 33.11
N PHE A 10 5.60 31.73 33.58
CA PHE A 10 5.94 32.44 34.81
C PHE A 10 4.80 32.30 35.81
N ILE A 11 5.17 32.04 37.09
CA ILE A 11 4.25 31.98 38.22
C ILE A 11 4.63 33.13 39.15
N PRO A 12 3.71 34.04 39.46
CA PRO A 12 3.98 35.10 40.43
C PRO A 12 4.04 34.51 41.83
N VAL A 13 4.95 35.02 42.64
CA VAL A 13 5.04 34.78 44.10
C VAL A 13 4.64 36.05 44.80
N PHE A 14 3.68 35.92 45.73
CA PHE A 14 3.09 37.05 46.45
C PHE A 14 3.63 37.13 47.86
N ASP A 15 3.61 38.33 48.50
CA ASP A 15 3.81 38.54 49.91
C ASP A 15 2.50 38.35 50.70
N GLU A 16 2.57 38.55 52.03
CA GLU A 16 1.40 38.43 52.90
C GLU A 16 0.32 39.50 52.62
N ASP A 17 0.71 40.62 51.98
CA ASP A 17 -0.17 41.72 51.60
C ASP A 17 -0.73 41.55 50.17
N GLY A 18 -0.38 40.45 49.45
CA GLY A 18 -0.87 40.16 48.11
C GLY A 18 -0.13 40.84 46.97
N ASN A 19 1.02 41.47 47.24
CA ASN A 19 1.85 42.09 46.21
C ASN A 19 2.81 41.05 45.59
N ILE A 20 3.10 41.18 44.29
CA ILE A 20 4.04 40.26 43.61
C ILE A 20 5.47 40.61 44.05
N ILE A 21 6.12 39.72 44.80
CA ILE A 21 7.52 39.88 45.22
C ILE A 21 8.48 39.45 44.11
N ARG A 22 8.15 38.39 43.40
CA ARG A 22 8.97 37.87 42.30
C ARG A 22 8.14 37.01 41.36
N LYS A 23 8.68 36.78 40.15
CA LYS A 23 8.16 35.82 39.20
C LYS A 23 9.16 34.69 39.10
N VAL A 24 8.70 33.46 39.24
CA VAL A 24 9.50 32.25 38.99
C VAL A 24 9.00 31.61 37.73
N GLY A 25 9.87 31.28 36.79
CA GLY A 25 9.45 30.76 35.53
C GLY A 25 10.42 29.74 34.94
N ILE A 26 9.90 28.97 34.01
CA ILE A 26 10.64 28.04 33.20
C ILE A 26 10.65 28.58 31.77
N ILE A 27 11.82 28.59 31.15
CA ILE A 27 12.01 28.95 29.76
C ILE A 27 12.51 27.68 29.06
N SER A 28 11.77 27.22 28.05
CA SER A 28 12.10 26.02 27.29
C SER A 28 12.28 26.36 25.81
N ASP A 29 13.34 25.84 25.19
CA ASP A 29 13.52 25.87 23.74
C ASP A 29 12.59 24.79 23.13
N ILE A 30 11.58 25.22 22.40
CA ILE A 30 10.59 24.35 21.75
C ILE A 30 10.74 24.35 20.22
N THR A 31 11.89 24.81 19.70
CA THR A 31 12.15 24.93 18.25
C THR A 31 11.94 23.59 17.56
N LYS A 32 12.54 22.51 18.08
CA LYS A 32 12.40 21.18 17.50
C LYS A 32 10.95 20.67 17.50
N THR A 33 10.19 21.00 18.54
CA THR A 33 8.77 20.63 18.64
C THR A 33 7.95 21.36 17.58
N LYS A 34 8.20 22.65 17.40
CA LYS A 34 7.53 23.47 16.39
C LYS A 34 7.88 23.06 14.96
N GLU A 35 9.15 22.78 14.68
CA GLU A 35 9.58 22.26 13.38
C GLU A 35 8.89 20.92 13.05
N LEU A 36 8.71 20.03 14.04
CA LEU A 36 7.99 18.77 13.87
C LEU A 36 6.50 18.99 13.65
N GLU A 37 5.87 19.90 14.38
CA GLU A 37 4.46 20.26 14.19
C GLU A 37 4.21 20.82 12.80
N GLU A 38 5.04 21.77 12.33
CA GLU A 38 4.94 22.34 10.99
C GLU A 38 5.17 21.29 9.89
N ARG A 39 6.13 20.39 10.10
CA ARG A 39 6.39 19.30 9.17
C ARG A 39 5.22 18.32 9.08
N LEU A 40 4.61 17.97 10.22
CA LEU A 40 3.40 17.13 10.27
C LEU A 40 2.22 17.78 9.56
N GLU A 41 2.00 19.08 9.79
CA GLU A 41 0.92 19.83 9.14
C GLU A 41 1.15 19.93 7.62
N SER A 42 2.37 20.19 7.17
CA SER A 42 2.72 20.18 5.74
C SER A 42 2.45 18.83 5.11
N LEU A 43 2.89 17.71 5.75
CA LEU A 43 2.64 16.36 5.27
C LEU A 43 1.13 16.06 5.22
N ARG A 44 0.37 16.56 6.17
CA ARG A 44 -1.09 16.41 6.20
C ARG A 44 -1.77 17.14 5.05
N ILE A 45 -1.35 18.37 4.76
CA ILE A 45 -1.87 19.18 3.64
C ILE A 45 -1.54 18.50 2.30
N ASP A 46 -0.28 18.08 2.11
CA ASP A 46 0.16 17.37 0.90
C ASP A 46 -0.63 16.07 0.69
N PHE A 47 -0.94 15.37 1.78
CA PHE A 47 -1.79 14.18 1.74
C PHE A 47 -3.17 14.47 1.20
N PHE A 48 -3.89 15.43 1.79
CA PHE A 48 -5.26 15.74 1.36
C PHE A 48 -5.30 16.26 -0.09
N ALA A 49 -4.26 17.00 -0.51
CA ALA A 49 -4.13 17.47 -1.87
C ALA A 49 -3.96 16.30 -2.85
N ASN A 50 -3.04 15.37 -2.56
CA ASN A 50 -2.79 14.19 -3.38
C ASN A 50 -4.01 13.26 -3.42
N LEU A 51 -4.62 12.97 -2.27
CA LEU A 51 -5.83 12.15 -2.17
C LEU A 51 -6.97 12.75 -3.00
N SER A 52 -7.18 14.08 -2.91
CA SER A 52 -8.22 14.76 -3.68
C SER A 52 -7.98 14.64 -5.17
N HIS A 53 -6.73 14.70 -5.62
CA HIS A 53 -6.37 14.52 -7.02
C HIS A 53 -6.61 13.09 -7.49
N GLU A 54 -6.17 12.09 -6.69
CA GLU A 54 -6.34 10.67 -7.02
C GLU A 54 -7.80 10.20 -7.00
N ILE A 55 -8.66 10.82 -6.20
CA ILE A 55 -10.12 10.58 -6.22
C ILE A 55 -10.78 11.26 -7.43
N ARG A 56 -10.37 12.49 -7.77
CA ARG A 56 -10.97 13.26 -8.87
C ARG A 56 -10.80 12.56 -10.21
N THR A 57 -9.63 12.02 -10.49
CA THR A 57 -9.29 11.38 -11.78
C THR A 57 -10.25 10.24 -12.12
N PRO A 58 -10.41 9.17 -11.31
CA PRO A 58 -11.35 8.09 -11.62
C PRO A 58 -12.81 8.55 -11.65
N ILE A 59 -13.22 9.49 -10.80
CA ILE A 59 -14.58 10.07 -10.87
C ILE A 59 -14.80 10.75 -12.22
N THR A 60 -13.84 11.54 -12.69
CA THR A 60 -13.94 12.22 -13.99
C THR A 60 -14.04 11.22 -15.14
N LEU A 61 -13.27 10.14 -15.10
CA LEU A 61 -13.31 9.08 -16.11
C LEU A 61 -14.63 8.32 -16.10
N ILE A 62 -15.17 8.00 -14.93
CA ILE A 62 -16.50 7.40 -14.79
C ILE A 62 -17.57 8.32 -15.40
N LEU A 63 -17.60 9.60 -15.01
CA LEU A 63 -18.60 10.56 -15.51
C LEU A 63 -18.48 10.78 -17.01
N SER A 64 -17.28 10.91 -17.55
CA SER A 64 -17.05 11.07 -18.99
C SER A 64 -17.51 9.84 -19.78
N SER A 65 -17.20 8.64 -19.27
CA SER A 65 -17.64 7.38 -19.90
C SER A 65 -19.16 7.23 -19.88
N LEU A 66 -19.82 7.60 -18.77
CA LEU A 66 -21.28 7.63 -18.67
C LEU A 66 -21.91 8.62 -19.67
N GLN A 67 -21.33 9.82 -19.83
CA GLN A 67 -21.81 10.81 -20.80
C GLN A 67 -21.70 10.30 -22.24
N LEU A 68 -20.56 9.65 -22.57
CA LEU A 68 -20.37 9.06 -23.90
C LEU A 68 -21.34 7.91 -24.17
N LEU A 69 -21.57 7.02 -23.20
CA LEU A 69 -22.59 5.97 -23.28
C LEU A 69 -23.98 6.57 -23.51
N SER A 70 -24.40 7.57 -22.74
CA SER A 70 -25.68 8.21 -22.85
C SER A 70 -25.86 8.88 -24.22
N SER A 71 -24.80 9.51 -24.76
CA SER A 71 -24.83 10.13 -26.10
C SER A 71 -25.00 9.11 -27.22
N LYS A 72 -24.35 7.93 -27.10
CA LYS A 72 -24.46 6.85 -28.11
C LYS A 72 -25.82 6.15 -28.06
N ILE A 73 -26.33 5.87 -26.86
CA ILE A 73 -27.68 5.31 -26.68
C ILE A 73 -28.72 6.21 -27.37
N ASN A 74 -28.60 7.54 -27.20
CA ASN A 74 -29.54 8.50 -27.82
C ASN A 74 -29.43 8.55 -29.37
N LYS A 75 -28.31 8.11 -29.95
CA LYS A 75 -28.10 8.09 -31.40
C LYS A 75 -28.47 6.77 -32.07
N LEU A 76 -28.94 5.76 -31.30
CA LEU A 76 -29.29 4.42 -31.82
C LEU A 76 -28.13 3.73 -32.59
N GLU A 77 -26.87 3.99 -32.21
CA GLU A 77 -25.71 3.35 -32.81
C GLU A 77 -25.50 1.96 -32.18
N GLU A 78 -25.67 0.90 -32.97
CA GLU A 78 -25.56 -0.51 -32.56
C GLU A 78 -24.09 -1.00 -32.48
N ASN A 79 -23.17 -0.25 -31.94
CA ASN A 79 -21.77 -0.72 -31.82
C ASN A 79 -21.50 -1.26 -30.42
N ASN A 80 -21.68 -2.58 -30.23
CA ASN A 80 -21.50 -3.28 -28.95
C ASN A 80 -20.08 -3.14 -28.37
N ASP A 81 -19.06 -3.03 -29.22
CA ASP A 81 -17.66 -2.94 -28.75
C ASP A 81 -17.39 -1.63 -28.00
N ASP A 82 -17.95 -0.53 -28.45
CA ASP A 82 -17.81 0.75 -27.77
C ASP A 82 -18.51 0.77 -26.41
N TYR A 83 -19.69 0.14 -26.29
CA TYR A 83 -20.39 0.02 -25.01
C TYR A 83 -19.58 -0.77 -23.99
N ASN A 84 -19.03 -1.90 -24.40
CA ASN A 84 -18.21 -2.74 -23.54
C ASN A 84 -16.95 -1.99 -23.07
N LYS A 85 -16.32 -1.21 -23.95
CA LYS A 85 -15.16 -0.38 -23.62
C LYS A 85 -15.49 0.65 -22.54
N TYR A 86 -16.58 1.42 -22.68
CA TYR A 86 -16.96 2.41 -21.67
C TYR A 86 -17.38 1.77 -20.35
N LEU A 87 -18.07 0.63 -20.38
CA LEU A 87 -18.41 -0.12 -19.17
C LEU A 87 -17.17 -0.65 -18.45
N SER A 88 -16.15 -1.14 -19.19
CA SER A 88 -14.90 -1.59 -18.59
C SER A 88 -14.16 -0.44 -17.91
N ILE A 89 -14.10 0.75 -18.53
CA ILE A 89 -13.50 1.96 -17.95
C ILE A 89 -14.22 2.35 -16.64
N ILE A 90 -15.55 2.34 -16.65
CA ILE A 90 -16.34 2.66 -15.46
C ILE A 90 -16.04 1.66 -14.35
N LYS A 91 -16.06 0.36 -14.66
CA LYS A 91 -15.81 -0.72 -13.71
C LYS A 91 -14.41 -0.63 -13.09
N GLN A 92 -13.39 -0.46 -13.93
CA GLN A 92 -11.99 -0.33 -13.49
C GLN A 92 -11.80 0.87 -12.55
N ASN A 93 -12.33 2.05 -12.92
CA ASN A 93 -12.19 3.24 -12.09
C ASN A 93 -13.03 3.18 -10.81
N SER A 94 -14.13 2.45 -10.80
CA SER A 94 -14.90 2.16 -9.59
C SER A 94 -14.09 1.28 -8.62
N TYR A 95 -13.40 0.24 -9.11
CA TYR A 95 -12.50 -0.58 -8.29
C TYR A 95 -11.30 0.22 -7.77
N ARG A 96 -10.74 1.11 -8.60
CA ARG A 96 -9.65 2.01 -8.16
C ARG A 96 -10.08 2.93 -7.01
N LEU A 97 -11.29 3.51 -7.09
CA LEU A 97 -11.85 4.28 -5.98
C LEU A 97 -12.04 3.43 -4.72
N LEU A 98 -12.57 2.21 -4.87
CA LEU A 98 -12.77 1.29 -3.74
C LEU A 98 -11.44 0.93 -3.08
N LYS A 99 -10.38 0.65 -3.87
CA LYS A 99 -9.00 0.43 -3.37
C LYS A 99 -8.50 1.62 -2.55
N LEU A 100 -8.66 2.83 -3.05
CA LEU A 100 -8.23 4.06 -2.36
C LEU A 100 -8.95 4.22 -1.02
N VAL A 101 -10.28 4.03 -0.99
CA VAL A 101 -11.10 4.13 0.23
C VAL A 101 -10.70 3.06 1.24
N ASN A 102 -10.57 1.80 0.81
CA ASN A 102 -10.16 0.70 1.69
C ASN A 102 -8.78 0.96 2.30
N ASN A 103 -7.79 1.35 1.48
CA ASN A 103 -6.44 1.65 1.96
C ASN A 103 -6.43 2.80 2.98
N LEU A 104 -7.27 3.82 2.79
CA LEU A 104 -7.41 4.93 3.72
C LEU A 104 -8.02 4.47 5.06
N LEU A 105 -9.09 3.67 5.01
CA LEU A 105 -9.77 3.13 6.19
C LEU A 105 -8.82 2.26 7.01
N ASP A 106 -8.12 1.31 6.37
CA ASP A 106 -7.18 0.42 7.05
C ASP A 106 -6.01 1.17 7.65
N THR A 107 -5.42 2.10 6.90
CA THR A 107 -4.37 2.96 7.42
C THR A 107 -4.83 3.73 8.66
N THR A 108 -6.07 4.19 8.68
CA THR A 108 -6.66 4.91 9.82
C THR A 108 -6.90 3.97 11.01
N GLN A 109 -7.41 2.77 10.76
CA GLN A 109 -7.67 1.76 11.81
C GLN A 109 -6.36 1.27 12.44
N ILE A 110 -5.33 0.98 11.63
CA ILE A 110 -4.01 0.55 12.11
C ILE A 110 -3.41 1.62 13.04
N ASN A 111 -3.46 2.90 12.65
CA ASN A 111 -2.89 3.98 13.48
C ASN A 111 -3.61 4.20 14.79
N ASN A 112 -4.93 3.98 14.81
CA ASN A 112 -5.73 4.13 16.00
C ASN A 112 -5.70 2.86 16.90
N GLY A 113 -4.97 1.82 16.49
CA GLY A 113 -4.93 0.54 17.21
C GLY A 113 -6.25 -0.25 17.18
N ASN A 114 -7.15 0.11 16.24
CA ASN A 114 -8.48 -0.51 16.12
C ASN A 114 -8.55 -1.52 14.97
N PHE A 115 -7.43 -1.85 14.35
CA PHE A 115 -7.39 -2.81 13.26
C PHE A 115 -7.61 -4.23 13.80
N THR A 116 -8.54 -4.97 13.20
CA THR A 116 -8.85 -6.33 13.63
C THR A 116 -7.86 -7.30 12.98
N TYR A 117 -7.10 -8.03 13.81
CA TYR A 117 -6.16 -9.07 13.40
C TYR A 117 -6.69 -10.44 13.81
N ARG A 118 -6.83 -11.38 12.87
CA ARG A 118 -7.43 -12.71 13.08
C ARG A 118 -6.54 -13.83 12.57
N PRO A 119 -5.42 -14.12 13.24
CA PRO A 119 -4.49 -15.15 12.80
C PRO A 119 -5.11 -16.55 12.94
N GLN A 120 -4.83 -17.42 11.99
CA GLN A 120 -5.16 -18.84 12.01
C GLN A 120 -4.01 -19.61 11.34
N ASN A 121 -3.92 -20.92 11.62
CA ASN A 121 -2.91 -21.79 11.04
C ASN A 121 -3.29 -22.21 9.63
N TYR A 122 -2.50 -21.78 8.65
CA TYR A 122 -2.68 -22.13 7.23
C TYR A 122 -1.36 -22.58 6.61
N ASP A 123 -1.46 -23.35 5.53
CA ASP A 123 -0.33 -23.64 4.66
C ASP A 123 0.00 -22.39 3.81
N ILE A 124 1.12 -21.73 4.13
CA ILE A 124 1.55 -20.51 3.46
C ILE A 124 2.04 -20.79 2.04
N VAL A 125 2.60 -21.98 1.76
CA VAL A 125 3.10 -22.36 0.43
C VAL A 125 1.93 -22.46 -0.53
N SER A 126 0.96 -23.32 -0.23
CA SER A 126 -0.26 -23.47 -1.05
C SER A 126 -1.03 -22.15 -1.16
N PHE A 127 -1.02 -21.31 -0.12
CA PHE A 127 -1.69 -20.03 -0.14
C PHE A 127 -1.09 -19.07 -1.16
N VAL A 128 0.24 -18.88 -1.13
CA VAL A 128 0.94 -17.97 -2.05
C VAL A 128 0.93 -18.51 -3.48
N GLU A 129 1.11 -19.83 -3.67
CA GLU A 129 1.02 -20.48 -4.98
C GLU A 129 -0.33 -20.21 -5.64
N ASN A 130 -1.42 -20.41 -4.90
CA ASN A 130 -2.78 -20.15 -5.38
C ASN A 130 -2.97 -18.68 -5.81
N ILE A 131 -2.39 -17.71 -5.09
CA ILE A 131 -2.45 -16.28 -5.48
C ILE A 131 -1.67 -16.07 -6.78
N CYS A 132 -0.47 -16.65 -6.90
CA CYS A 132 0.35 -16.54 -8.11
C CYS A 132 -0.36 -17.14 -9.34
N MET A 133 -1.00 -18.29 -9.19
CA MET A 133 -1.80 -18.92 -10.24
C MET A 133 -2.95 -18.01 -10.68
N ALA A 134 -3.70 -17.50 -9.72
CA ALA A 134 -4.83 -16.62 -10.01
C ALA A 134 -4.40 -15.28 -10.63
N ALA A 135 -3.22 -14.75 -10.28
CA ALA A 135 -2.66 -13.53 -10.87
C ALA A 135 -2.07 -13.73 -12.26
N SER A 136 -1.83 -14.99 -12.69
CA SER A 136 -1.09 -15.29 -13.92
C SER A 136 -1.71 -14.69 -15.18
N ASP A 137 -3.04 -14.61 -15.26
CA ASP A 137 -3.72 -14.02 -16.40
C ASP A 137 -3.53 -12.50 -16.48
N PHE A 138 -3.56 -11.81 -15.34
CA PHE A 138 -3.25 -10.37 -15.27
C PHE A 138 -1.80 -10.08 -15.68
N VAL A 139 -0.86 -10.93 -15.25
CA VAL A 139 0.56 -10.81 -15.61
C VAL A 139 0.75 -11.01 -17.11
N LYS A 140 0.12 -12.03 -17.72
CA LYS A 140 0.20 -12.32 -19.16
C LYS A 140 -0.39 -11.21 -20.02
N VAL A 141 -1.52 -10.62 -19.62
CA VAL A 141 -2.14 -9.50 -20.35
C VAL A 141 -1.19 -8.31 -20.43
N ASN A 142 -0.32 -8.13 -19.43
CA ASN A 142 0.72 -7.11 -19.42
C ASN A 142 2.05 -7.57 -20.06
N ASN A 143 2.04 -8.62 -20.89
CA ASN A 143 3.21 -9.19 -21.57
C ASN A 143 4.35 -9.58 -20.61
N MET A 144 4.02 -10.02 -19.41
CA MET A 144 4.98 -10.46 -18.39
C MET A 144 4.78 -11.94 -18.06
N ASN A 145 5.76 -12.54 -17.38
CA ASN A 145 5.70 -13.91 -16.90
C ASN A 145 5.86 -13.94 -15.38
N ILE A 146 5.10 -14.81 -14.71
CA ILE A 146 5.25 -15.08 -13.28
C ILE A 146 5.78 -16.50 -13.10
N VAL A 147 6.75 -16.65 -12.19
CA VAL A 147 7.33 -17.94 -11.80
C VAL A 147 7.23 -18.03 -10.29
N PHE A 148 6.70 -19.14 -9.80
CA PHE A 148 6.66 -19.49 -8.39
C PHE A 148 7.63 -20.64 -8.13
N ASP A 149 8.39 -20.56 -7.03
CA ASP A 149 9.33 -21.59 -6.58
C ASP A 149 9.38 -21.65 -5.05
N THR A 150 9.69 -22.81 -4.48
CA THR A 150 9.72 -23.03 -3.03
C THR A 150 10.70 -24.14 -2.66
N ASP A 151 11.30 -24.06 -1.47
CA ASP A 151 12.15 -25.11 -0.90
C ASP A 151 11.37 -26.20 -0.12
N GLU A 152 10.11 -25.93 0.23
CA GLU A 152 9.20 -26.87 0.92
C GLU A 152 7.86 -26.95 0.19
N GLU A 153 7.24 -28.14 0.15
CA GLU A 153 5.93 -28.30 -0.49
C GLU A 153 4.76 -27.86 0.39
N GLU A 154 4.94 -27.88 1.72
CA GLU A 154 3.94 -27.50 2.71
C GLU A 154 4.62 -26.85 3.91
N LYS A 155 4.11 -25.69 4.35
CA LYS A 155 4.57 -25.03 5.56
C LYS A 155 3.40 -24.37 6.28
N ILE A 156 3.06 -24.93 7.44
CA ILE A 156 1.98 -24.38 8.29
C ILE A 156 2.55 -23.31 9.19
N ILE A 157 1.99 -22.11 9.14
CA ILE A 157 2.26 -21.00 10.07
C ILE A 157 0.96 -20.25 10.39
N SER A 158 0.98 -19.47 11.48
CA SER A 158 -0.15 -18.64 11.87
C SER A 158 -0.06 -17.26 11.23
N PHE A 159 -1.07 -16.89 10.45
CA PHE A 159 -1.21 -15.57 9.85
C PHE A 159 -2.68 -15.21 9.60
N ASP A 160 -2.94 -13.92 9.38
CA ASP A 160 -4.26 -13.44 8.95
C ASP A 160 -4.37 -13.56 7.42
N LEU A 161 -5.35 -14.34 6.96
CA LEU A 161 -5.52 -14.69 5.56
C LEU A 161 -5.77 -13.46 4.67
N ASP A 162 -6.70 -12.58 5.10
CA ASP A 162 -7.08 -11.39 4.33
C ASP A 162 -5.92 -10.40 4.24
N ASN A 163 -5.17 -10.24 5.33
CA ASN A 163 -3.99 -9.37 5.37
C ASN A 163 -2.88 -9.90 4.47
N MET A 164 -2.61 -11.20 4.52
CA MET A 164 -1.58 -11.82 3.69
C MET A 164 -1.93 -11.77 2.21
N GLU A 165 -3.20 -11.99 1.85
CA GLU A 165 -3.67 -11.85 0.47
C GLU A 165 -3.40 -10.43 -0.05
N ARG A 166 -3.75 -9.41 0.73
CA ARG A 166 -3.51 -8.01 0.35
C ARG A 166 -2.03 -7.66 0.24
N ILE A 167 -1.19 -8.20 1.13
CA ILE A 167 0.27 -8.01 1.05
C ILE A 167 0.79 -8.54 -0.30
N ILE A 168 0.51 -9.81 -0.61
CA ILE A 168 1.01 -10.46 -1.82
C ILE A 168 0.45 -9.78 -3.09
N LEU A 169 -0.85 -9.54 -3.15
CA LEU A 169 -1.47 -8.86 -4.30
C LEU A 169 -0.94 -7.45 -4.52
N ASN A 170 -0.65 -6.69 -3.45
CA ASN A 170 -0.07 -5.35 -3.56
C ASN A 170 1.36 -5.40 -4.12
N LEU A 171 2.19 -6.36 -3.67
CA LEU A 171 3.53 -6.56 -4.19
C LEU A 171 3.50 -7.00 -5.66
N LEU A 172 2.61 -7.93 -6.04
CA LEU A 172 2.42 -8.35 -7.43
C LEU A 172 1.93 -7.19 -8.31
N SER A 173 0.97 -6.40 -7.81
CA SER A 173 0.49 -5.19 -8.51
C SER A 173 1.65 -4.21 -8.79
N ASN A 174 2.51 -3.97 -7.81
CA ASN A 174 3.69 -3.13 -7.99
C ASN A 174 4.68 -3.74 -8.99
N ALA A 175 4.93 -5.05 -8.94
CA ALA A 175 5.81 -5.75 -9.86
C ALA A 175 5.32 -5.67 -11.32
N ILE A 176 4.00 -5.75 -11.55
CA ILE A 176 3.40 -5.55 -12.87
C ILE A 176 3.52 -4.08 -13.29
N LYS A 177 3.15 -3.16 -12.41
CA LYS A 177 3.09 -1.72 -12.68
C LYS A 177 4.46 -1.11 -13.02
N TYR A 178 5.51 -1.56 -12.35
CA TYR A 178 6.86 -1.02 -12.49
C TYR A 178 7.81 -1.98 -13.20
N GLY A 179 7.30 -3.11 -13.66
CA GLY A 179 8.03 -4.09 -14.45
C GLY A 179 8.44 -3.55 -15.83
N SER A 180 9.32 -4.26 -16.49
CA SER A 180 9.71 -3.97 -17.90
C SER A 180 8.80 -4.72 -18.87
N ASP A 181 8.69 -4.22 -20.10
CA ASP A 181 8.05 -4.97 -21.19
C ASP A 181 8.71 -6.34 -21.36
N ASN A 182 7.90 -7.40 -21.51
CA ASN A 182 8.34 -8.78 -21.49
C ASN A 182 9.07 -9.18 -20.17
N GLY A 183 8.68 -8.53 -19.07
CA GLY A 183 9.29 -8.70 -17.75
C GLY A 183 9.01 -10.06 -17.13
N LYS A 184 9.75 -10.34 -16.06
CA LYS A 184 9.60 -11.53 -15.23
C LYS A 184 9.35 -11.13 -13.79
N ILE A 185 8.36 -11.80 -13.19
CA ILE A 185 8.10 -11.73 -11.75
C ILE A 185 8.48 -13.10 -11.17
N GLU A 186 9.38 -13.12 -10.19
CA GLU A 186 9.79 -14.31 -9.46
C GLU A 186 9.22 -14.22 -8.04
N VAL A 187 8.42 -15.20 -7.65
CA VAL A 187 7.92 -15.34 -6.29
C VAL A 187 8.55 -16.58 -5.70
N THR A 188 9.31 -16.44 -4.61
CA THR A 188 9.98 -17.57 -3.97
C THR A 188 9.64 -17.64 -2.49
N ILE A 189 9.50 -18.86 -1.96
CA ILE A 189 9.33 -19.12 -0.53
C ILE A 189 10.52 -19.93 -0.05
N ASN A 190 11.12 -19.51 1.08
CA ASN A 190 12.19 -20.21 1.76
C ASN A 190 11.82 -20.41 3.23
N CYS A 191 11.76 -21.65 3.67
CA CYS A 191 11.26 -22.09 4.98
C CYS A 191 12.37 -22.61 5.91
N THR A 192 13.53 -21.96 5.97
CA THR A 192 14.68 -22.44 6.78
C THR A 192 14.47 -22.19 8.28
N LYS A 193 14.69 -20.97 8.78
CA LYS A 193 14.54 -20.57 10.19
C LYS A 193 13.27 -19.79 10.40
N ASP A 194 12.99 -18.89 9.48
CA ASP A 194 11.80 -18.09 9.37
C ASP A 194 11.21 -18.33 7.98
N VAL A 195 9.94 -18.03 7.78
CA VAL A 195 9.32 -18.10 6.43
C VAL A 195 9.61 -16.82 5.69
N ARG A 196 10.33 -16.91 4.58
CA ARG A 196 10.70 -15.79 3.72
C ARG A 196 9.97 -15.88 2.40
N ILE A 197 9.14 -14.89 2.11
CA ILE A 197 8.43 -14.78 0.83
C ILE A 197 9.05 -13.62 0.07
N SER A 198 9.68 -13.90 -1.07
CA SER A 198 10.28 -12.89 -1.95
C SER A 198 9.40 -12.68 -3.17
N VAL A 199 9.13 -11.42 -3.52
CA VAL A 199 8.52 -10.99 -4.78
C VAL A 199 9.53 -10.11 -5.49
N LYS A 200 10.07 -10.58 -6.61
CA LYS A 200 11.13 -9.94 -7.37
C LYS A 200 10.67 -9.62 -8.78
N ASP A 201 10.92 -8.41 -9.22
CA ASP A 201 10.71 -7.94 -10.60
C ASP A 201 12.04 -7.54 -11.25
N ASN A 202 12.08 -7.49 -12.58
CA ASN A 202 13.18 -6.98 -13.37
C ASN A 202 12.86 -5.60 -13.98
N GLY A 203 12.09 -4.79 -13.30
CA GLY A 203 11.63 -3.49 -13.75
C GLY A 203 12.62 -2.34 -13.56
N ILE A 204 12.06 -1.13 -13.38
CA ILE A 204 12.83 0.12 -13.31
C ILE A 204 13.70 0.25 -12.05
N GLY A 205 13.40 -0.50 -10.99
CA GLY A 205 14.09 -0.40 -9.70
C GLY A 205 13.88 0.92 -8.97
N ILE A 206 14.45 1.01 -7.75
CA ILE A 206 14.27 2.14 -6.83
C ILE A 206 15.63 2.72 -6.45
N PRO A 207 15.87 4.04 -6.66
CA PRO A 207 17.10 4.70 -6.27
C PRO A 207 17.37 4.60 -4.75
N LYS A 208 18.63 4.41 -4.35
CA LYS A 208 19.02 4.21 -2.94
C LYS A 208 18.53 5.29 -1.98
N ASP A 209 18.57 6.55 -2.41
CA ASP A 209 18.10 7.70 -1.61
C ASP A 209 16.59 7.71 -1.36
N LYS A 210 15.83 6.89 -2.09
CA LYS A 210 14.37 6.80 -2.00
C LYS A 210 13.86 5.50 -1.36
N GLN A 211 14.71 4.47 -1.19
CA GLN A 211 14.31 3.16 -0.68
C GLN A 211 13.69 3.21 0.73
N ASN A 212 14.21 4.05 1.61
CA ASN A 212 13.63 4.22 2.95
C ASN A 212 12.26 4.91 2.90
N ARG A 213 12.06 5.80 1.91
CA ARG A 213 10.85 6.61 1.80
C ARG A 213 9.66 5.89 1.16
N VAL A 214 9.88 4.81 0.40
CA VAL A 214 8.79 4.08 -0.26
C VAL A 214 7.84 3.41 0.73
N PHE A 215 8.28 3.15 1.96
CA PHE A 215 7.48 2.61 3.05
C PHE A 215 6.88 3.71 3.96
N GLU A 216 7.23 4.98 3.73
CA GLU A 216 6.58 6.09 4.44
C GLU A 216 5.20 6.34 3.85
N ARG A 217 4.30 6.89 4.65
CA ARG A 217 3.00 7.33 4.14
C ARG A 217 3.21 8.36 3.04
N PHE A 218 2.57 8.12 1.88
CA PHE A 218 2.65 9.01 0.71
C PHE A 218 4.05 9.09 0.11
N GLY A 219 4.92 8.14 0.47
CA GLY A 219 6.23 7.97 -0.12
C GLY A 219 6.09 7.64 -1.60
N GLN A 220 6.36 8.60 -2.48
CA GLN A 220 6.35 8.42 -3.93
C GLN A 220 7.74 8.69 -4.49
N VAL A 221 8.15 7.85 -5.44
CA VAL A 221 9.33 8.09 -6.26
C VAL A 221 8.85 8.83 -7.51
N LYS A 222 8.74 10.18 -7.42
CA LYS A 222 8.46 10.98 -8.63
C LYS A 222 9.61 10.86 -9.61
N ASN A 223 9.39 10.11 -10.68
CA ASN A 223 10.33 10.02 -11.79
C ASN A 223 9.80 10.89 -12.92
N LYS A 224 10.60 11.87 -13.38
CA LYS A 224 10.20 12.80 -14.46
C LYS A 224 9.91 12.12 -15.81
N MET A 225 10.28 10.84 -15.96
CA MET A 225 10.14 10.10 -17.22
C MET A 225 8.84 9.28 -17.34
N HIS A 226 8.16 8.98 -16.22
CA HIS A 226 6.94 8.17 -16.22
C HIS A 226 5.87 8.86 -15.39
N THR A 227 5.25 9.90 -15.94
CA THR A 227 4.13 10.63 -15.32
C THR A 227 2.83 9.83 -15.29
N GLU A 228 2.77 8.69 -15.99
CA GLU A 228 1.56 7.87 -16.13
C GLU A 228 1.32 6.91 -14.95
N TRP A 229 2.32 6.70 -14.08
CA TRP A 229 2.30 5.68 -13.03
C TRP A 229 2.24 6.29 -11.62
N GLU A 230 1.47 7.34 -11.43
CA GLU A 230 1.26 7.90 -10.08
C GLU A 230 0.37 6.95 -9.27
N GLY A 231 0.84 6.52 -8.10
CA GLY A 231 0.07 5.76 -7.12
C GLY A 231 -0.18 6.59 -5.88
N SER A 232 -1.10 6.18 -5.00
CA SER A 232 -1.45 6.91 -3.76
C SER A 232 -0.28 7.05 -2.76
N GLY A 233 0.79 6.25 -2.91
CA GLY A 233 1.87 6.16 -1.94
C GLY A 233 1.43 5.53 -0.60
N ILE A 234 0.26 4.89 -0.58
CA ILE A 234 -0.29 4.22 0.62
C ILE A 234 0.00 2.72 0.58
N GLY A 235 0.12 2.12 -0.61
CA GLY A 235 0.19 0.67 -0.77
C GLY A 235 1.35 0.01 -0.01
N LEU A 236 2.60 0.46 -0.22
CA LEU A 236 3.77 -0.11 0.46
C LEU A 236 3.82 0.23 1.95
N PHE A 237 3.31 1.37 2.37
CA PHE A 237 3.11 1.67 3.78
C PHE A 237 2.15 0.67 4.42
N LEU A 238 1.02 0.38 3.76
CA LEU A 238 0.04 -0.61 4.23
C LEU A 238 0.66 -2.01 4.27
N VAL A 239 1.39 -2.43 3.22
CA VAL A 239 2.12 -3.71 3.21
C VAL A 239 3.02 -3.83 4.42
N LYS A 240 3.87 -2.83 4.69
CA LYS A 240 4.75 -2.82 5.86
C LYS A 240 3.96 -2.97 7.17
N SER A 241 2.90 -2.18 7.34
CA SER A 241 2.07 -2.22 8.55
C SER A 241 1.37 -3.58 8.74
N LEU A 242 0.86 -4.20 7.66
CA LEU A 242 0.24 -5.52 7.71
C LEU A 242 1.25 -6.64 7.99
N VAL A 243 2.47 -6.54 7.46
CA VAL A 243 3.57 -7.47 7.78
C VAL A 243 3.95 -7.36 9.26
N GLU A 244 4.11 -6.14 9.79
CA GLU A 244 4.40 -5.90 11.21
C GLU A 244 3.28 -6.42 12.13
N LEU A 245 2.01 -6.30 11.74
CA LEU A 245 0.86 -6.89 12.46
C LEU A 245 0.92 -8.44 12.49
N ASN A 246 1.45 -9.07 11.45
CA ASN A 246 1.72 -10.51 11.42
C ASN A 246 3.02 -10.91 12.17
N GLY A 247 3.65 -9.97 12.88
CA GLY A 247 4.88 -10.20 13.65
C GLY A 247 6.13 -10.35 12.79
N GLY A 248 6.05 -9.96 11.52
CA GLY A 248 7.12 -10.06 10.53
C GLY A 248 7.84 -8.74 10.26
N GLU A 249 8.74 -8.78 9.29
CA GLU A 249 9.43 -7.61 8.75
C GLU A 249 9.44 -7.65 7.22
N ILE A 250 9.58 -6.49 6.58
CA ILE A 250 9.75 -6.39 5.13
C ILE A 250 11.11 -5.77 4.79
N ILE A 251 11.82 -6.40 3.86
CA ILE A 251 13.15 -6.00 3.39
C ILE A 251 13.03 -5.63 1.91
N LEU A 252 13.74 -4.59 1.47
CA LEU A 252 13.81 -4.15 0.09
C LEU A 252 15.24 -4.22 -0.42
N ASN A 253 15.44 -4.98 -1.49
CA ASN A 253 16.65 -5.01 -2.29
C ASN A 253 16.31 -4.44 -3.67
N SER A 254 16.89 -3.31 -4.06
CA SER A 254 16.59 -2.71 -5.35
C SER A 254 17.78 -1.92 -5.90
N GLU A 255 17.91 -1.95 -7.21
CA GLU A 255 18.90 -1.15 -7.94
C GLU A 255 18.23 -0.55 -9.18
N LEU A 256 18.45 0.76 -9.39
CA LEU A 256 17.84 1.47 -10.51
C LEU A 256 18.25 0.81 -11.85
N GLY A 257 17.25 0.46 -12.67
CA GLY A 257 17.42 -0.22 -13.96
C GLY A 257 17.61 -1.74 -13.87
N LYS A 258 17.58 -2.35 -12.66
CA LYS A 258 17.72 -3.80 -12.48
C LYS A 258 16.51 -4.47 -11.80
N GLY A 259 15.53 -3.67 -11.38
CA GLY A 259 14.33 -4.15 -10.72
C GLY A 259 14.38 -4.04 -9.20
N SER A 260 13.38 -4.63 -8.56
CA SER A 260 13.22 -4.64 -7.11
C SER A 260 12.86 -6.03 -6.60
N GLU A 261 13.29 -6.32 -5.39
CA GLU A 261 12.94 -7.52 -4.64
C GLU A 261 12.42 -7.09 -3.27
N PHE A 262 11.17 -7.42 -2.99
CA PHE A 262 10.54 -7.25 -1.68
C PHE A 262 10.50 -8.59 -0.97
N ILE A 263 11.10 -8.67 0.21
CA ILE A 263 11.20 -9.90 1.01
C ILE A 263 10.39 -9.70 2.29
N ILE A 264 9.36 -10.51 2.47
CA ILE A 264 8.58 -10.61 3.71
C ILE A 264 9.21 -11.70 4.55
N VAL A 265 9.53 -11.41 5.80
CA VAL A 265 10.04 -12.38 6.77
C VAL A 265 8.99 -12.56 7.84
N LEU A 266 8.45 -13.77 7.98
CA LEU A 266 7.43 -14.12 8.96
C LEU A 266 8.01 -15.10 9.98
N PRO A 267 7.61 -14.99 11.26
CA PRO A 267 8.02 -15.96 12.26
C PRO A 267 7.44 -17.35 11.97
N ASP A 268 8.25 -18.39 12.14
CA ASP A 268 7.80 -19.79 12.11
C ASP A 268 7.02 -20.10 13.40
N LYS A 269 5.77 -19.66 13.46
CA LYS A 269 4.92 -19.76 14.64
C LYS A 269 3.59 -20.38 14.28
N ILE A 270 3.15 -21.33 15.10
CA ILE A 270 1.83 -21.97 15.04
C ILE A 270 1.06 -21.58 16.31
N GLU A 271 -0.20 -21.21 16.20
CA GLU A 271 -1.08 -21.05 17.35
C GLU A 271 -1.68 -22.39 17.78
N ASN A 272 -2.16 -22.45 19.03
CA ASN A 272 -2.79 -23.68 19.59
C ASN A 272 -4.18 -23.99 18.98
N ASN A 273 -4.41 -23.58 17.74
CA ASN A 273 -5.65 -23.80 17.01
C ASN A 273 -5.49 -24.94 16.02
N GLU A 274 -6.62 -25.57 15.59
CA GLU A 274 -6.60 -26.54 14.50
C GLU A 274 -6.10 -25.91 13.19
N ILE A 275 -5.50 -26.74 12.33
CA ILE A 275 -5.09 -26.31 10.99
C ILE A 275 -6.35 -26.05 10.18
N THR A 276 -6.52 -24.83 9.73
CA THR A 276 -7.65 -24.45 8.89
C THR A 276 -7.35 -24.80 7.44
N LYS A 277 -8.15 -25.67 6.85
CA LYS A 277 -8.04 -25.96 5.40
C LYS A 277 -8.45 -24.72 4.62
N LEU A 278 -7.67 -24.36 3.63
CA LEU A 278 -8.05 -23.35 2.64
C LEU A 278 -9.29 -23.86 1.88
N THR A 279 -10.47 -23.58 2.41
CA THR A 279 -11.71 -23.79 1.65
C THR A 279 -11.70 -22.85 0.46
N GLU A 280 -12.07 -23.40 -0.70
CA GLU A 280 -12.00 -22.77 -2.03
C GLU A 280 -11.96 -21.23 -2.04
N PHE A 281 -11.06 -20.70 -2.80
CA PHE A 281 -10.83 -19.26 -3.07
C PHE A 281 -12.07 -18.55 -3.67
N LYS A 282 -13.18 -18.49 -2.91
CA LYS A 282 -14.54 -18.20 -3.41
C LYS A 282 -14.82 -16.75 -3.75
N ASN A 283 -14.03 -15.76 -3.52
CA ASN A 283 -14.29 -14.37 -3.93
C ASN A 283 -13.04 -13.60 -4.39
N LYS A 284 -12.02 -14.31 -4.91
CA LYS A 284 -10.74 -13.70 -5.29
C LYS A 284 -10.80 -12.79 -6.50
N LEU A 285 -11.72 -13.00 -7.42
CA LEU A 285 -11.83 -12.14 -8.61
C LEU A 285 -12.11 -10.68 -8.25
N ASP A 286 -12.93 -10.41 -7.25
CA ASP A 286 -13.23 -9.03 -6.85
C ASP A 286 -12.05 -8.39 -6.11
N THR A 287 -11.38 -9.11 -5.19
CA THR A 287 -10.18 -8.62 -4.50
C THR A 287 -9.06 -8.34 -5.49
N MET A 288 -8.82 -9.25 -6.44
CA MET A 288 -7.83 -9.06 -7.49
C MET A 288 -8.17 -7.89 -8.42
N ASN A 289 -9.43 -7.76 -8.84
CA ASN A 289 -9.87 -6.62 -9.65
C ASN A 289 -9.67 -5.29 -8.92
N ILE A 290 -9.86 -5.26 -7.59
CA ILE A 290 -9.61 -4.09 -6.76
C ILE A 290 -8.10 -3.82 -6.69
N GLU A 291 -7.28 -4.81 -6.35
CA GLU A 291 -5.85 -4.64 -6.16
C GLU A 291 -5.09 -4.35 -7.46
N PHE A 292 -5.54 -4.87 -8.59
CA PHE A 292 -4.95 -4.61 -9.92
C PHE A 292 -5.65 -3.47 -10.70
N SER A 293 -6.60 -2.77 -10.09
CA SER A 293 -7.37 -1.71 -10.76
C SER A 293 -6.55 -0.52 -11.24
N ASP A 294 -5.35 -0.31 -10.67
CA ASP A 294 -4.42 0.75 -11.07
C ASP A 294 -3.42 0.31 -12.16
N ILE A 295 -3.53 -0.94 -12.65
CA ILE A 295 -2.83 -1.42 -13.82
C ILE A 295 -3.72 -1.17 -15.04
N TYR A 296 -3.22 -0.40 -16.00
CA TYR A 296 -3.95 -0.16 -17.26
C TYR A 296 -3.81 -1.39 -18.16
N ILE A 297 -4.95 -1.96 -18.58
CA ILE A 297 -5.06 -3.04 -19.54
C ILE A 297 -5.50 -2.45 -20.90
#